data_6e04856a343330fb8e76a86afece12ca
#
_entry.id   6e04856a343330fb8e76a86afece12ca
#
_cell.length_a   1.000
_cell.length_b   1.000
_cell.length_c   1.000
_cell.angle_alpha   90.00
_cell.angle_beta   90.00
_cell.angle_gamma   90.00
#
_symmetry.space_group_name_H-M   'P 1'
#
loop_
_entity.id
_entity.type
_entity.pdbx_description
1 polymer ?
#
loop_
_entity_poly.entity_id
_entity_poly.type
_entity_poly.pdbx_seq_one_letter_code
_entity_poly.pdbx_strand_id
1 'polypeptide(L)'
;IGLGQTISKPGVVARMIELLCAGHTGKLGRVLEIGTGCGYQAAVLAHVAREVYSIERLRGLHEKARENLRAFRISNLHLLFGDGMLGYAKGAPYAAIIAAAGGNDIPQAWIDQLAVGGRLVAPAVTAAGRQNLVVVDKTATGIVRTELEAVFFVPLKSGIA
;
A
#
# COMPACT_ATOMS: atom_id res chain seq x y z
N ILE A 1 4.71 -8.13 14.88
CA ILE A 1 3.39 -7.59 15.28
C ILE A 1 2.36 -8.68 15.57
N GLY A 2 2.77 -9.90 15.52
CA GLY A 2 1.91 -11.06 15.74
C GLY A 2 1.38 -11.67 14.43
N LEU A 3 0.76 -12.85 14.56
CA LEU A 3 0.16 -13.61 13.43
C LEU A 3 1.15 -13.90 12.28
N GLY A 4 2.45 -14.04 12.59
CA GLY A 4 3.49 -14.28 11.59
C GLY A 4 3.79 -13.07 10.70
N GLN A 5 3.36 -11.88 11.08
CA GLN A 5 3.57 -10.65 10.34
C GLN A 5 4.60 -9.74 11.02
N THR A 6 5.24 -8.88 10.23
CA THR A 6 6.26 -7.95 10.70
C THR A 6 5.84 -6.51 10.43
N ILE A 7 6.36 -5.59 11.23
CA ILE A 7 6.32 -4.15 10.93
C ILE A 7 7.50 -3.82 10.02
N SER A 8 7.26 -3.04 8.97
CA SER A 8 8.34 -2.54 8.12
C SER A 8 9.19 -1.54 8.90
N LYS A 9 10.51 -1.55 8.65
CA LYS A 9 11.42 -0.57 9.27
C LYS A 9 10.96 0.85 8.91
N PRO A 10 11.01 1.81 9.85
CA PRO A 10 10.60 3.20 9.58
C PRO A 10 11.30 3.82 8.36
N GLY A 11 12.57 3.52 8.13
CA GLY A 11 13.30 3.99 6.96
C GLY A 11 12.75 3.45 5.64
N VAL A 12 12.28 2.20 5.61
CA VAL A 12 11.64 1.59 4.42
C VAL A 12 10.28 2.24 4.17
N VAL A 13 9.49 2.44 5.22
CA VAL A 13 8.20 3.15 5.14
C VAL A 13 8.40 4.57 4.59
N ALA A 14 9.36 5.31 5.13
CA ALA A 14 9.70 6.66 4.67
C ALA A 14 10.11 6.67 3.19
N ARG A 15 10.97 5.73 2.78
CA ARG A 15 11.42 5.58 1.40
C ARG A 15 10.26 5.34 0.44
N MET A 16 9.35 4.43 0.79
CA MET A 16 8.20 4.12 -0.05
C MET A 16 7.24 5.30 -0.17
N ILE A 17 6.98 6.02 0.92
CA ILE A 17 6.12 7.21 0.92
C ILE A 17 6.78 8.35 0.15
N GLU A 18 8.09 8.54 0.28
CA GLU A 18 8.85 9.52 -0.51
C GLU A 18 8.71 9.25 -2.02
N LEU A 19 8.86 7.99 -2.44
CA LEU A 19 8.63 7.58 -3.83
C LEU A 19 7.21 7.87 -4.28
N LEU A 20 6.23 7.60 -3.42
CA LEU A 20 4.82 7.83 -3.71
C LEU A 20 4.50 9.31 -3.91
N CYS A 21 5.14 10.19 -3.13
CA CYS A 21 4.95 11.65 -3.16
C CYS A 21 5.82 12.36 -4.20
N ALA A 22 6.78 11.69 -4.81
CA ALA A 22 7.72 12.30 -5.75
C ALA A 22 7.00 12.97 -6.92
N GLY A 23 7.37 14.22 -7.20
CA GLY A 23 6.76 15.02 -8.26
C GLY A 23 5.43 15.67 -7.89
N HIS A 24 4.94 15.49 -6.67
CA HIS A 24 3.73 16.14 -6.17
C HIS A 24 4.06 17.35 -5.27
N THR A 25 3.27 18.40 -5.40
CA THR A 25 3.22 19.52 -4.45
C THR A 25 1.94 19.42 -3.64
N GLY A 26 2.04 19.53 -2.31
CA GLY A 26 0.89 19.37 -1.43
C GLY A 26 0.52 17.89 -1.21
N LYS A 27 -0.69 17.66 -0.71
CA LYS A 27 -1.17 16.33 -0.37
C LYS A 27 -1.53 15.52 -1.63
N LEU A 28 -1.24 14.21 -1.58
CA LEU A 28 -1.80 13.24 -2.51
C LEU A 28 -3.34 13.24 -2.42
N GLY A 29 -4.01 12.79 -3.46
CA GLY A 29 -5.44 12.57 -3.44
C GLY A 29 -5.82 11.36 -2.60
N ARG A 30 -6.64 10.47 -3.15
CA ARG A 30 -7.02 9.22 -2.49
C ARG A 30 -5.93 8.17 -2.64
N VAL A 31 -5.55 7.55 -1.53
CA VAL A 31 -4.49 6.52 -1.46
C VAL A 31 -5.10 5.20 -0.98
N LEU A 32 -4.70 4.10 -1.62
CA LEU A 32 -4.97 2.74 -1.16
C LEU A 32 -3.70 2.14 -0.57
N GLU A 33 -3.77 1.65 0.67
CA GLU A 33 -2.74 0.86 1.31
C GLU A 33 -3.15 -0.60 1.38
N ILE A 34 -2.28 -1.50 0.95
CA ILE A 34 -2.45 -2.95 1.05
C ILE A 34 -1.57 -3.48 2.17
N GLY A 35 -2.20 -4.06 3.19
CA GLY A 35 -1.50 -4.57 4.38
C GLY A 35 -1.38 -3.53 5.48
N THR A 36 -2.47 -3.31 6.20
CA THR A 36 -2.53 -2.36 7.33
C THR A 36 -1.55 -2.70 8.45
N GLY A 37 -1.42 -3.99 8.78
CA GLY A 37 -0.62 -4.45 9.90
C GLY A 37 -1.07 -3.82 11.22
N CYS A 38 -0.13 -3.18 11.93
CA CYS A 38 -0.44 -2.48 13.19
C CYS A 38 -1.00 -1.06 12.98
N GLY A 39 -1.03 -0.55 11.74
CA GLY A 39 -1.55 0.77 11.40
C GLY A 39 -0.50 1.89 11.32
N TYR A 40 0.77 1.61 11.53
CA TYR A 40 1.83 2.64 11.53
C TYR A 40 1.92 3.38 10.18
N GLN A 41 2.07 2.65 9.08
CA GLN A 41 2.17 3.25 7.75
C GLN A 41 0.87 3.96 7.35
N ALA A 42 -0.29 3.39 7.70
CA ALA A 42 -1.59 4.01 7.46
C ALA A 42 -1.70 5.39 8.13
N ALA A 43 -1.25 5.50 9.38
CA ALA A 43 -1.23 6.76 10.11
C ALA A 43 -0.33 7.80 9.43
N VAL A 44 0.86 7.41 8.97
CA VAL A 44 1.77 8.30 8.25
C VAL A 44 1.16 8.76 6.92
N LEU A 45 0.57 7.83 6.15
CA LEU A 45 -0.11 8.15 4.90
C LEU A 45 -1.23 9.18 5.08
N ALA A 46 -1.97 9.11 6.17
CA ALA A 46 -3.06 10.04 6.47
C ALA A 46 -2.58 11.50 6.60
N HIS A 47 -1.31 11.73 6.92
CA HIS A 47 -0.71 13.07 6.95
C HIS A 47 -0.34 13.62 5.57
N VAL A 48 -0.08 12.75 4.59
CA VAL A 48 0.38 13.15 3.25
C VAL A 48 -0.67 12.96 2.16
N ALA A 49 -1.83 12.44 2.50
CA ALA A 49 -2.94 12.18 1.59
C ALA A 49 -4.23 12.87 2.06
N ARG A 50 -5.13 13.16 1.15
CA ARG A 50 -6.46 13.69 1.48
C ARG A 50 -7.35 12.62 2.09
N GLU A 51 -7.23 11.38 1.60
CA GLU A 51 -8.02 10.25 2.06
C GLU A 51 -7.22 8.96 1.87
N VAL A 52 -7.27 8.08 2.87
CA VAL A 52 -6.58 6.80 2.85
C VAL A 52 -7.58 5.67 3.10
N TYR A 53 -7.57 4.67 2.21
CA TYR A 53 -8.18 3.37 2.43
C TYR A 53 -7.07 2.37 2.70
N SER A 54 -7.13 1.68 3.83
CA SER A 54 -6.15 0.66 4.22
C SER A 54 -6.84 -0.67 4.42
N ILE A 55 -6.41 -1.70 3.70
CA ILE A 55 -7.03 -3.01 3.70
C ILE A 55 -6.13 -4.06 4.34
N GLU A 56 -6.69 -4.84 5.28
CA GLU A 56 -6.02 -5.93 6.01
C GLU A 56 -6.83 -7.22 5.87
N ARG A 57 -6.13 -8.30 5.49
CA ARG A 57 -6.75 -9.61 5.32
C ARG A 57 -6.86 -10.42 6.61
N LEU A 58 -6.03 -10.13 7.60
CA LEU A 58 -6.02 -10.82 8.89
C LEU A 58 -6.91 -10.07 9.88
N ARG A 59 -8.01 -10.68 10.30
CA ARG A 59 -8.99 -10.04 11.21
C ARG A 59 -8.32 -9.54 12.49
N GLY A 60 -7.46 -10.34 13.08
CA GLY A 60 -6.79 -9.95 14.33
C GLY A 60 -5.90 -8.71 14.18
N LEU A 61 -5.22 -8.54 13.03
CA LEU A 61 -4.45 -7.33 12.76
C LEU A 61 -5.34 -6.13 12.44
N HIS A 62 -6.41 -6.34 11.69
CA HIS A 62 -7.39 -5.28 11.41
C HIS A 62 -7.97 -4.70 12.72
N GLU A 63 -8.38 -5.56 13.64
CA GLU A 63 -8.89 -5.14 14.94
C GLU A 63 -7.83 -4.44 15.78
N LYS A 64 -6.60 -4.97 15.80
CA LYS A 64 -5.47 -4.36 16.50
C LYS A 64 -5.11 -2.98 15.95
N ALA A 65 -5.11 -2.79 14.63
CA ALA A 65 -4.88 -1.49 14.02
C ALA A 65 -5.97 -0.48 14.42
N ARG A 66 -7.23 -0.90 14.41
CA ARG A 66 -8.34 -0.05 14.88
C ARG A 66 -8.15 0.40 16.34
N GLU A 67 -7.72 -0.52 17.21
CA GLU A 67 -7.44 -0.22 18.61
C GLU A 67 -6.25 0.74 18.74
N ASN A 68 -5.13 0.44 18.06
CA ASN A 68 -3.93 1.27 18.10
C ASN A 68 -4.18 2.71 17.65
N LEU A 69 -5.02 2.90 16.64
CA LEU A 69 -5.26 4.20 16.01
C LEU A 69 -6.41 4.99 16.62
N ARG A 70 -7.19 4.37 17.52
CA ARG A 70 -8.39 4.98 18.13
C ARG A 70 -8.10 6.31 18.78
N ALA A 71 -7.01 6.41 19.56
CA ALA A 71 -6.65 7.61 20.30
C ALA A 71 -6.24 8.79 19.42
N PHE A 72 -5.79 8.53 18.20
CA PHE A 72 -5.31 9.56 17.27
C PHE A 72 -6.45 10.27 16.52
N ARG A 73 -7.66 9.70 16.49
CA ARG A 73 -8.86 10.29 15.86
C ARG A 73 -8.60 10.77 14.43
N ILE A 74 -7.99 9.91 13.60
CA ILE A 74 -7.63 10.22 12.22
C ILE A 74 -8.90 10.17 11.36
N SER A 75 -9.41 11.33 10.92
CA SER A 75 -10.70 11.45 10.24
C SER A 75 -10.69 11.03 8.78
N ASN A 76 -9.52 11.02 8.13
CA ASN A 76 -9.36 10.72 6.70
C ASN A 76 -8.81 9.31 6.42
N LEU A 77 -8.82 8.42 7.42
CA LEU A 77 -8.34 7.05 7.31
C LEU A 77 -9.50 6.06 7.50
N HIS A 78 -9.65 5.17 6.52
CA HIS A 78 -10.66 4.11 6.52
C HIS A 78 -9.95 2.75 6.60
N LEU A 79 -10.11 2.03 7.70
CA LEU A 79 -9.56 0.70 7.89
C LEU A 79 -10.59 -0.35 7.44
N LEU A 80 -10.18 -1.19 6.49
CA LEU A 80 -11.02 -2.18 5.85
C LEU A 80 -10.52 -3.60 6.16
N PHE A 81 -11.43 -4.51 6.41
CA PHE A 81 -11.14 -5.93 6.47
C PHE A 81 -11.48 -6.58 5.13
N GLY A 82 -10.50 -7.18 4.45
CA GLY A 82 -10.72 -7.77 3.14
C GLY A 82 -9.45 -8.29 2.47
N ASP A 83 -9.63 -8.87 1.28
CA ASP A 83 -8.54 -9.35 0.46
C ASP A 83 -7.86 -8.21 -0.31
N GLY A 84 -6.66 -7.83 0.11
CA GLY A 84 -5.89 -6.77 -0.52
C GLY A 84 -5.47 -7.04 -1.96
N MET A 85 -5.40 -8.31 -2.40
CA MET A 85 -5.09 -8.64 -3.79
C MET A 85 -6.16 -8.12 -4.77
N LEU A 86 -7.39 -7.98 -4.30
CA LEU A 86 -8.50 -7.44 -5.08
C LEU A 86 -8.52 -5.90 -5.08
N GLY A 87 -7.65 -5.27 -4.31
CA GLY A 87 -7.72 -3.83 -4.05
C GLY A 87 -9.01 -3.46 -3.32
N TYR A 88 -9.51 -2.26 -3.60
CA TYR A 88 -10.80 -1.79 -3.10
C TYR A 88 -11.49 -0.94 -4.17
N ALA A 89 -12.25 -1.59 -5.03
CA ALA A 89 -12.86 -0.96 -6.21
C ALA A 89 -13.80 0.19 -5.87
N LYS A 90 -14.49 0.14 -4.72
CA LYS A 90 -15.43 1.21 -4.29
C LYS A 90 -14.74 2.56 -4.07
N GLY A 91 -13.45 2.58 -3.72
CA GLY A 91 -12.69 3.80 -3.52
C GLY A 91 -11.94 4.29 -4.77
N ALA A 92 -11.89 3.48 -5.83
CA ALA A 92 -11.16 3.81 -7.06
C ALA A 92 -11.82 4.97 -7.84
N PRO A 93 -11.05 5.70 -8.67
CA PRO A 93 -9.62 5.55 -8.88
C PRO A 93 -8.76 6.17 -7.77
N TYR A 94 -7.56 5.60 -7.58
CA TYR A 94 -6.61 6.08 -6.57
C TYR A 94 -5.50 6.92 -7.20
N ALA A 95 -5.16 8.04 -6.57
CA ALA A 95 -3.98 8.83 -6.94
C ALA A 95 -2.68 8.07 -6.68
N ALA A 96 -2.68 7.20 -5.66
CA ALA A 96 -1.54 6.38 -5.31
C ALA A 96 -1.98 5.07 -4.65
N ILE A 97 -1.17 4.03 -4.83
CA ILE A 97 -1.35 2.72 -4.19
C ILE A 97 0.00 2.30 -3.61
N ILE A 98 0.00 1.81 -2.37
CA ILE A 98 1.20 1.33 -1.69
C ILE A 98 0.92 -0.01 -1.04
N ALA A 99 1.84 -0.97 -1.16
CA ALA A 99 1.68 -2.29 -0.56
C ALA A 99 2.82 -2.62 0.39
N ALA A 100 2.47 -3.18 1.54
CA ALA A 100 3.39 -3.65 2.58
C ALA A 100 3.54 -5.19 2.59
N ALA A 101 3.22 -5.83 1.48
CA ALA A 101 3.43 -7.25 1.23
C ALA A 101 3.80 -7.45 -0.24
N GLY A 102 4.68 -8.41 -0.52
CA GLY A 102 5.20 -8.65 -1.86
C GLY A 102 4.73 -9.98 -2.45
N GLY A 103 4.25 -9.94 -3.69
CA GLY A 103 3.89 -11.12 -4.47
C GLY A 103 4.85 -11.37 -5.63
N ASN A 104 4.53 -12.38 -6.43
CA ASN A 104 5.32 -12.69 -7.63
C ASN A 104 5.20 -11.60 -8.70
N ASP A 105 4.10 -10.87 -8.70
CA ASP A 105 3.85 -9.74 -9.60
C ASP A 105 2.87 -8.76 -8.94
N ILE A 106 2.71 -7.60 -9.60
CA ILE A 106 1.73 -6.60 -9.22
C ILE A 106 0.34 -7.07 -9.67
N PRO A 107 -0.66 -7.22 -8.77
CA PRO A 107 -2.01 -7.61 -9.17
C PRO A 107 -2.61 -6.62 -10.19
N GLN A 108 -3.21 -7.15 -11.24
CA GLN A 108 -3.86 -6.34 -12.27
C GLN A 108 -4.95 -5.43 -11.70
N ALA A 109 -5.67 -5.91 -10.67
CA ALA A 109 -6.72 -5.12 -10.00
C ALA A 109 -6.18 -3.79 -9.45
N TRP A 110 -4.92 -3.75 -8.96
CA TRP A 110 -4.32 -2.51 -8.46
C TRP A 110 -4.04 -1.54 -9.61
N ILE A 111 -3.54 -2.05 -10.73
CA ILE A 111 -3.27 -1.23 -11.93
C ILE A 111 -4.57 -0.66 -12.48
N ASP A 112 -5.64 -1.47 -12.52
CA ASP A 112 -6.96 -1.04 -13.00
C ASP A 112 -7.56 0.05 -12.11
N GLN A 113 -7.33 -0.03 -10.79
CA GLN A 113 -7.84 0.93 -9.81
C GLN A 113 -6.96 2.17 -9.64
N LEU A 114 -5.75 2.17 -10.21
CA LEU A 114 -4.86 3.34 -10.21
C LEU A 114 -5.37 4.37 -11.23
N ALA A 115 -5.41 5.62 -10.84
CA ALA A 115 -5.77 6.71 -11.75
C ALA A 115 -4.69 6.92 -12.81
N VAL A 116 -5.08 7.42 -13.98
CA VAL A 116 -4.12 7.94 -14.97
C VAL A 116 -3.36 9.11 -14.32
N GLY A 117 -2.02 9.08 -14.39
CA GLY A 117 -1.14 10.00 -13.66
C GLY A 117 -0.83 9.55 -12.24
N GLY A 118 -1.42 8.45 -11.80
CA GLY A 118 -1.18 7.86 -10.48
C GLY A 118 0.09 7.00 -10.43
N ARG A 119 0.57 6.77 -9.21
CA ARG A 119 1.76 5.96 -8.93
C ARG A 119 1.47 4.87 -7.90
N LEU A 120 1.99 3.68 -8.18
CA LEU A 120 1.97 2.54 -7.29
C LEU A 120 3.39 2.21 -6.85
N VAL A 121 3.57 1.93 -5.55
CA VAL A 121 4.85 1.48 -4.99
C VAL A 121 4.59 0.19 -4.21
N ALA A 122 5.25 -0.89 -4.61
CA ALA A 122 5.06 -2.20 -4.00
C ALA A 122 6.31 -3.06 -4.11
N PRO A 123 6.53 -4.01 -3.16
CA PRO A 123 7.52 -5.05 -3.37
C PRO A 123 6.98 -6.08 -4.37
N ALA A 124 7.85 -6.52 -5.26
CA ALA A 124 7.55 -7.62 -6.20
C ALA A 124 8.81 -8.44 -6.47
N VAL A 125 8.60 -9.72 -6.80
CA VAL A 125 9.70 -10.61 -7.17
C VAL A 125 10.12 -10.28 -8.60
N THR A 126 11.42 -10.05 -8.79
CA THR A 126 12.00 -9.78 -10.10
C THR A 126 12.27 -11.08 -10.88
N ALA A 127 12.63 -10.96 -12.15
CA ALA A 127 13.04 -12.09 -12.98
C ALA A 127 14.24 -12.85 -12.40
N ALA A 128 15.08 -12.20 -11.60
CA ALA A 128 16.20 -12.81 -10.88
C ALA A 128 15.79 -13.58 -9.61
N GLY A 129 14.50 -13.65 -9.27
CA GLY A 129 13.97 -14.32 -8.09
C GLY A 129 14.17 -13.52 -6.78
N ARG A 130 14.52 -12.24 -6.87
CA ARG A 130 14.71 -11.32 -5.74
C ARG A 130 13.51 -10.40 -5.58
N GLN A 131 13.18 -10.06 -4.33
CA GLN A 131 12.16 -9.07 -4.06
C GLN A 131 12.77 -7.68 -4.09
N ASN A 132 12.27 -6.83 -4.98
CA ASN A 132 12.68 -5.43 -5.09
C ASN A 132 11.48 -4.51 -4.92
N LEU A 133 11.73 -3.25 -4.57
CA LEU A 133 10.72 -2.21 -4.73
C LEU A 133 10.46 -1.98 -6.21
N VAL A 134 9.18 -1.90 -6.56
CA VAL A 134 8.71 -1.61 -7.90
C VAL A 134 7.84 -0.38 -7.86
N VAL A 135 8.10 0.55 -8.77
CA VAL A 135 7.25 1.72 -9.03
C VAL A 135 6.52 1.50 -10.34
N VAL A 136 5.20 1.68 -10.34
CA VAL A 136 4.38 1.68 -11.54
C VAL A 136 3.74 3.05 -11.69
N ASP A 137 4.02 3.71 -12.80
CA ASP A 137 3.37 4.96 -13.21
C ASP A 137 2.34 4.66 -14.28
N LYS A 138 1.08 5.02 -14.06
CA LYS A 138 0.01 4.84 -15.05
C LYS A 138 -0.12 6.08 -15.92
N THR A 139 0.01 5.89 -17.21
CA THR A 139 -0.15 6.95 -18.22
C THR A 139 -1.43 6.74 -19.02
N ALA A 140 -1.79 7.72 -19.85
CA ALA A 140 -2.95 7.60 -20.74
C ALA A 140 -2.85 6.44 -21.75
N THR A 141 -1.61 5.97 -22.05
CA THR A 141 -1.36 4.93 -23.06
C THR A 141 -0.89 3.59 -22.49
N GLY A 142 -0.68 3.51 -21.18
CA GLY A 142 -0.21 2.27 -20.54
C GLY A 142 0.45 2.52 -19.19
N ILE A 143 1.39 1.67 -18.82
CA ILE A 143 2.14 1.77 -17.58
C ILE A 143 3.63 1.83 -17.85
N VAL A 144 4.36 2.51 -16.96
CA VAL A 144 5.83 2.48 -16.91
C VAL A 144 6.22 1.83 -15.59
N ARG A 145 6.96 0.74 -15.67
CA ARG A 145 7.45 -0.02 -14.51
C ARG A 145 8.93 0.26 -14.29
N THR A 146 9.31 0.58 -13.06
CA THR A 146 10.71 0.80 -12.66
C THR A 146 11.02 -0.09 -11.47
N GLU A 147 12.09 -0.87 -11.57
CA GLU A 147 12.59 -1.69 -10.48
C GLU A 147 13.70 -0.93 -9.74
N LEU A 148 13.64 -0.94 -8.41
CA LEU A 148 14.55 -0.25 -7.51
C LEU A 148 15.27 -1.23 -6.60
N GLU A 149 15.71 -0.79 -5.43
CA GLU A 149 16.49 -1.55 -4.46
C GLU A 149 15.78 -2.81 -3.94
N ALA A 150 16.58 -3.78 -3.49
CA ALA A 150 16.10 -4.98 -2.85
C ALA A 150 15.42 -4.67 -1.50
N VAL A 151 14.36 -5.43 -1.20
CA VAL A 151 13.59 -5.33 0.04
C VAL A 151 13.18 -6.72 0.52
N PHE A 152 12.72 -6.81 1.77
CA PHE A 152 12.25 -8.04 2.38
C PHE A 152 10.91 -7.79 3.07
N PHE A 153 9.83 -8.07 2.37
CA PHE A 153 8.47 -7.98 2.88
C PHE A 153 7.85 -9.36 3.06
N VAL A 154 6.84 -9.43 3.92
CA VAL A 154 6.02 -10.63 4.05
C VAL A 154 5.30 -10.94 2.74
N PRO A 155 4.99 -12.22 2.46
CA PRO A 155 4.30 -12.60 1.22
C PRO A 155 2.90 -12.00 1.12
N LEU A 156 2.57 -11.49 -0.05
CA LEU A 156 1.20 -11.14 -0.42
C LEU A 156 0.39 -12.43 -0.60
N LYS A 157 -0.74 -12.51 0.08
CA LYS A 157 -1.62 -13.68 0.05
C LYS A 157 -3.04 -13.27 -0.29
N SER A 158 -3.74 -14.12 -1.02
CA SER A 158 -5.15 -13.98 -1.33
C SER A 158 -6.04 -14.41 -0.16
N GLY A 159 -7.31 -13.99 -0.21
CA GLY A 159 -8.33 -14.33 0.77
C GLY A 159 -8.18 -13.62 2.11
N ILE A 160 -9.12 -13.88 2.99
CA ILE A 160 -9.16 -13.34 4.36
C ILE A 160 -8.91 -14.45 5.39
N ALA A 161 -8.45 -14.09 6.58
CA ALA A 161 -8.24 -15.00 7.70
C ALA A 161 -8.43 -14.31 9.06
#